data_e20c0c21c3f3b5e8293d1bf9569c28a4
#
_entry.id   e20c0c21c3f3b5e8293d1bf9569c28a4
#
_cell.length_a   1.000
_cell.length_b   1.000
_cell.length_c   1.000
_cell.angle_alpha   90.00
_cell.angle_beta   90.00
_cell.angle_gamma   90.00
#
_symmetry.space_group_name_H-M   'P 1'
#
loop_
_entity.id
_entity.type
_entity.pdbx_description
1 polymer ?
#
loop_
_entity_poly.entity_id
_entity_poly.type
_entity_poly.pdbx_seq_one_letter_code
_entity_poly.pdbx_strand_id
1 'polypeptide(L)'
;MSLDQFSESEIFPASESVGDRPWGTEDLLAIVSKQFSVKRLFIKQGNKGGLQYHRLKDEVAVVISGQMLIRYDIGDGVLREKIMGPGQTAHFKPGLVHQEEALTDCEIIEASTPHFNDRVRVEENYGLGLPQGMPTTVESEIELR
;
A
#
# COMPACT_ATOMS: atom_id res chain seq x y z
N MET A 1 6.35 -28.44 -11.40
CA MET A 1 6.87 -27.83 -12.65
C MET A 1 8.36 -28.12 -12.76
N SER A 2 8.79 -28.59 -13.91
CA SER A 2 10.21 -28.78 -14.21
C SER A 2 10.86 -27.41 -14.48
N LEU A 3 12.13 -27.23 -14.06
CA LEU A 3 12.88 -26.02 -14.37
C LEU A 3 13.05 -25.79 -15.88
N ASP A 4 12.98 -26.86 -16.66
CA ASP A 4 13.08 -26.80 -18.12
C ASP A 4 11.88 -26.11 -18.80
N GLN A 5 10.81 -25.88 -18.05
CA GLN A 5 9.62 -25.17 -18.53
C GLN A 5 9.65 -23.67 -18.22
N PHE A 6 10.63 -23.21 -17.46
CA PHE A 6 10.80 -21.80 -17.16
C PHE A 6 11.30 -21.05 -18.41
N SER A 7 10.64 -19.97 -18.78
CA SER A 7 11.00 -19.16 -19.94
C SER A 7 11.28 -17.71 -19.57
N GLU A 8 12.00 -16.99 -20.46
CA GLU A 8 12.27 -15.54 -20.22
C GLU A 8 11.00 -14.71 -20.14
N SER A 9 9.89 -15.16 -20.75
CA SER A 9 8.61 -14.45 -20.67
C SER A 9 8.00 -14.46 -19.25
N GLU A 10 8.50 -15.32 -18.35
CA GLU A 10 8.12 -15.38 -16.95
C GLU A 10 9.01 -14.52 -16.08
N ILE A 11 10.01 -13.85 -16.66
CA ILE A 11 10.86 -12.89 -15.96
C ILE A 11 10.25 -11.51 -16.16
N PHE A 12 9.95 -10.84 -15.07
CA PHE A 12 9.42 -9.49 -15.13
C PHE A 12 10.50 -8.49 -15.52
N PRO A 13 10.16 -7.44 -16.28
CA PRO A 13 11.10 -6.38 -16.61
C PRO A 13 11.53 -5.62 -15.35
N ALA A 14 12.49 -4.72 -15.51
CA ALA A 14 12.86 -3.81 -14.42
C ALA A 14 11.63 -3.04 -13.93
N SER A 15 11.63 -2.70 -12.64
CA SER A 15 10.54 -1.96 -12.01
C SER A 15 10.24 -0.66 -12.73
N GLU A 16 8.97 -0.28 -12.77
CA GLU A 16 8.53 1.01 -13.29
C GLU A 16 7.84 1.82 -12.20
N SER A 17 8.00 3.14 -12.26
CA SER A 17 7.31 4.04 -11.34
C SER A 17 5.80 3.99 -11.58
N VAL A 18 5.04 3.93 -10.48
CA VAL A 18 3.57 4.01 -10.52
C VAL A 18 3.10 5.47 -10.53
N GLY A 19 4.03 6.42 -10.48
CA GLY A 19 3.79 7.85 -10.44
C GLY A 19 4.31 8.48 -9.16
N ASP A 20 4.31 9.81 -9.14
CA ASP A 20 4.74 10.57 -7.98
C ASP A 20 3.76 10.41 -6.83
N ARG A 21 4.30 10.34 -5.62
CA ARG A 21 3.54 10.28 -4.37
C ARG A 21 4.05 11.37 -3.44
N PRO A 22 3.16 12.05 -2.69
CA PRO A 22 3.60 13.10 -1.76
C PRO A 22 4.46 12.57 -0.62
N TRP A 23 4.38 11.27 -0.32
CA TRP A 23 5.10 10.63 0.79
C TRP A 23 6.40 9.92 0.37
N GLY A 24 6.67 9.76 -0.92
CA GLY A 24 7.87 9.06 -1.40
C GLY A 24 7.70 8.49 -2.79
N THR A 25 8.21 7.29 -3.02
CA THR A 25 8.16 6.61 -4.32
C THR A 25 7.44 5.28 -4.22
N GLU A 26 6.83 4.89 -5.34
CA GLU A 26 6.11 3.62 -5.47
C GLU A 26 6.48 3.02 -6.83
N ASP A 27 7.07 1.84 -6.79
CA ASP A 27 7.53 1.13 -7.99
C ASP A 27 6.81 -0.22 -8.12
N LEU A 28 6.30 -0.50 -9.31
CA LEU A 28 5.73 -1.79 -9.64
C LEU A 28 6.86 -2.76 -10.00
N LEU A 29 7.01 -3.82 -9.23
CA LEU A 29 8.04 -4.84 -9.44
C LEU A 29 7.53 -5.99 -10.31
N ALA A 30 6.29 -6.41 -10.08
CA ALA A 30 5.69 -7.54 -10.78
C ALA A 30 4.17 -7.41 -10.78
N ILE A 31 3.56 -7.93 -11.81
CA ILE A 31 2.10 -8.05 -11.90
C ILE A 31 1.74 -9.36 -12.61
N VAL A 32 0.91 -10.15 -11.96
CA VAL A 32 0.26 -11.30 -12.60
C VAL A 32 -1.18 -10.88 -12.85
N SER A 33 -1.52 -10.71 -14.11
CA SER A 33 -2.78 -10.12 -14.54
C SER A 33 -3.99 -10.68 -13.79
N LYS A 34 -4.78 -9.77 -13.22
CA LYS A 34 -6.00 -10.03 -12.47
C LYS A 34 -5.83 -10.88 -11.21
N GLN A 35 -4.59 -11.20 -10.82
CA GLN A 35 -4.31 -12.06 -9.67
C GLN A 35 -3.63 -11.31 -8.53
N PHE A 36 -2.43 -10.79 -8.77
CA PHE A 36 -1.68 -10.05 -7.75
C PHE A 36 -0.62 -9.15 -8.36
N SER A 37 -0.17 -8.18 -7.58
CA SER A 37 0.96 -7.31 -7.88
C SER A 37 1.90 -7.21 -6.70
N VAL A 38 3.16 -6.88 -6.99
CA VAL A 38 4.19 -6.63 -5.98
C VAL A 38 4.78 -5.27 -6.25
N LYS A 39 4.81 -4.42 -5.23
CA LYS A 39 5.34 -3.06 -5.30
C LYS A 39 6.41 -2.85 -4.24
N ARG A 40 7.32 -1.95 -4.51
CA ARG A 40 8.27 -1.44 -3.53
C ARG A 40 7.99 0.03 -3.27
N LEU A 41 7.83 0.38 -2.00
CA LEU A 41 7.60 1.73 -1.55
C LEU A 41 8.79 2.22 -0.75
N PHE A 42 9.21 3.45 -1.01
CA PHE A 42 10.13 4.20 -0.16
C PHE A 42 9.39 5.37 0.44
N ILE A 43 9.34 5.43 1.77
CA ILE A 43 8.71 6.50 2.51
C ILE A 43 9.78 7.18 3.34
N LYS A 44 9.98 8.47 3.09
CA LYS A 44 10.98 9.25 3.83
C LYS A 44 10.48 9.56 5.23
N GLN A 45 11.42 9.60 6.18
CA GLN A 45 11.14 9.97 7.56
C GLN A 45 10.21 11.19 7.66
N GLY A 46 9.19 11.08 8.49
CA GLY A 46 8.23 12.13 8.75
C GLY A 46 7.08 12.22 7.74
N ASN A 47 7.14 11.45 6.64
CA ASN A 47 6.05 11.41 5.68
C ASN A 47 5.06 10.30 6.01
N LYS A 48 3.83 10.50 5.59
CA LYS A 48 2.74 9.54 5.78
C LYS A 48 1.81 9.53 4.58
N GLY A 49 1.23 8.38 4.32
CA GLY A 49 0.15 8.21 3.37
C GLY A 49 -1.17 8.74 3.91
N GLY A 50 -2.23 8.56 3.14
CA GLY A 50 -3.58 8.90 3.58
C GLY A 50 -4.12 7.95 4.64
N LEU A 51 -4.98 8.48 5.51
CA LEU A 51 -5.84 7.65 6.35
C LEU A 51 -7.02 7.22 5.50
N GLN A 52 -7.08 5.94 5.16
CA GLN A 52 -7.97 5.46 4.12
C GLN A 52 -8.27 3.97 4.26
N TYR A 53 -9.25 3.51 3.51
CA TYR A 53 -9.45 2.09 3.26
C TYR A 53 -9.58 1.84 1.75
N HIS A 54 -9.40 0.59 1.36
CA HIS A 54 -9.62 0.12 -0.01
C HIS A 54 -10.94 -0.65 -0.07
N ARG A 55 -11.69 -0.47 -1.13
CA ARG A 55 -12.99 -1.17 -1.30
C ARG A 55 -12.77 -2.64 -1.69
N LEU A 56 -11.85 -2.89 -2.61
CA LEU A 56 -11.60 -4.19 -3.23
C LEU A 56 -10.17 -4.69 -3.01
N LYS A 57 -9.20 -3.77 -3.00
CA LYS A 57 -7.79 -4.12 -2.86
C LYS A 57 -7.52 -4.78 -1.53
N ASP A 58 -6.94 -5.97 -1.60
CA ASP A 58 -6.47 -6.74 -0.45
C ASP A 58 -4.94 -6.77 -0.51
N GLU A 59 -4.28 -6.36 0.57
CA GLU A 59 -2.83 -6.19 0.56
C GLU A 59 -2.15 -6.61 1.85
N VAL A 60 -0.90 -7.02 1.72
CA VAL A 60 0.03 -7.14 2.83
C VAL A 60 1.22 -6.23 2.57
N ALA A 61 1.74 -5.64 3.63
CA ALA A 61 2.91 -4.78 3.57
C ALA A 61 3.95 -5.29 4.55
N VAL A 62 5.16 -5.60 4.04
CA VAL A 62 6.28 -6.04 4.87
C VAL A 62 7.31 -4.93 4.96
N VAL A 63 7.74 -4.61 6.18
CA VAL A 63 8.82 -3.66 6.42
C VAL A 63 10.14 -4.36 6.11
N ILE A 64 10.87 -3.85 5.13
CA ILE A 64 12.21 -4.34 4.77
C ILE A 64 13.25 -3.62 5.62
N SER A 65 13.13 -2.30 5.73
CA SER A 65 14.02 -1.48 6.55
C SER A 65 13.28 -0.29 7.15
N GLY A 66 13.77 0.22 8.27
CA GLY A 66 13.20 1.34 8.97
C GLY A 66 12.13 0.95 9.98
N GLN A 67 11.51 1.98 10.58
CA GLN A 67 10.40 1.81 11.50
C GLN A 67 9.19 2.59 11.01
N MET A 68 8.05 1.92 10.99
CA MET A 68 6.81 2.46 10.48
C MET A 68 5.73 2.44 11.55
N LEU A 69 5.06 3.57 11.74
CA LEU A 69 3.89 3.66 12.59
C LEU A 69 2.65 3.37 11.74
N ILE A 70 1.89 2.38 12.16
CA ILE A 70 0.59 2.06 11.57
C ILE A 70 -0.51 2.61 12.46
N ARG A 71 -1.42 3.41 11.89
CA ARG A 71 -2.70 3.75 12.52
C ARG A 71 -3.77 2.91 11.87
N TYR A 72 -4.68 2.39 12.67
CA TYR A 72 -5.74 1.53 12.16
C TYR A 72 -6.97 1.57 13.04
N ASP A 73 -8.13 1.26 12.44
CA ASP A 73 -9.41 1.13 13.14
C ASP A 73 -9.94 -0.28 12.92
N ILE A 74 -10.18 -0.99 14.02
CA ILE A 74 -10.73 -2.37 13.99
C ILE A 74 -12.25 -2.42 13.79
N GLY A 75 -12.90 -1.25 13.62
CA GLY A 75 -14.34 -1.14 13.39
C GLY A 75 -15.13 -0.47 14.51
N ASP A 76 -14.47 0.04 15.54
CA ASP A 76 -15.10 0.72 16.68
C ASP A 76 -14.98 2.26 16.62
N GLY A 77 -14.43 2.80 15.54
CA GLY A 77 -14.27 4.25 15.35
C GLY A 77 -13.10 4.85 16.11
N VAL A 78 -12.22 4.04 16.69
CA VAL A 78 -11.06 4.48 17.46
C VAL A 78 -9.79 4.13 16.68
N LEU A 79 -8.93 5.12 16.45
CA LEU A 79 -7.62 4.91 15.85
C LEU A 79 -6.65 4.36 16.90
N ARG A 80 -6.05 3.22 16.57
CA ARG A 80 -4.99 2.60 17.34
C ARG A 80 -3.67 2.77 16.60
N GLU A 81 -2.58 2.64 17.33
CA GLU A 81 -1.24 2.79 16.79
C GLU A 81 -0.39 1.57 17.09
N LYS A 82 0.45 1.18 16.13
CA LYS A 82 1.43 0.12 16.31
C LYS A 82 2.69 0.46 15.51
N ILE A 83 3.85 0.28 16.14
CA ILE A 83 5.14 0.44 15.46
C ILE A 83 5.56 -0.91 14.89
N MET A 84 5.95 -0.92 13.62
CA MET A 84 6.46 -2.07 12.91
C MET A 84 7.91 -1.84 12.51
N GLY A 85 8.72 -2.86 12.70
CA GLY A 85 10.12 -2.88 12.29
C GLY A 85 10.40 -3.94 11.23
N PRO A 86 11.68 -4.08 10.81
CA PRO A 86 12.07 -5.00 9.74
C PRO A 86 11.60 -6.43 9.97
N GLY A 87 11.05 -7.04 8.93
CA GLY A 87 10.53 -8.40 8.94
C GLY A 87 9.08 -8.53 9.42
N GLN A 88 8.50 -7.49 9.97
CA GLN A 88 7.08 -7.52 10.36
C GLN A 88 6.19 -7.19 9.17
N THR A 89 5.03 -7.84 9.12
CA THR A 89 4.08 -7.72 8.02
C THR A 89 2.70 -7.38 8.57
N ALA A 90 2.04 -6.40 7.94
CA ALA A 90 0.66 -6.04 8.21
C ALA A 90 -0.25 -6.51 7.08
N HIS A 91 -1.44 -6.99 7.42
CA HIS A 91 -2.49 -7.29 6.45
C HIS A 91 -3.54 -6.18 6.49
N PHE A 92 -3.69 -5.48 5.40
CA PHE A 92 -4.71 -4.47 5.19
C PHE A 92 -5.79 -5.04 4.28
N LYS A 93 -6.75 -5.71 4.88
CA LYS A 93 -7.88 -6.29 4.14
C LYS A 93 -8.80 -5.20 3.62
N PRO A 94 -9.63 -5.47 2.60
CA PRO A 94 -10.63 -4.52 2.14
C PRO A 94 -11.50 -4.00 3.29
N GLY A 95 -11.73 -2.69 3.32
CA GLY A 95 -12.51 -2.02 4.36
C GLY A 95 -11.74 -1.65 5.63
N LEU A 96 -10.52 -2.15 5.83
CA LEU A 96 -9.73 -1.78 7.00
C LEU A 96 -9.16 -0.36 6.84
N VAL A 97 -9.57 0.54 7.73
CA VAL A 97 -9.02 1.89 7.80
C VAL A 97 -7.60 1.80 8.34
N HIS A 98 -6.65 2.34 7.60
CA HIS A 98 -5.24 2.34 7.98
C HIS A 98 -4.48 3.54 7.43
N GLN A 99 -3.36 3.83 8.05
CA GLN A 99 -2.40 4.84 7.62
C GLN A 99 -1.00 4.38 7.98
N GLU A 100 -0.06 4.62 7.09
CA GLU A 100 1.35 4.32 7.29
C GLU A 100 2.15 5.62 7.41
N GLU A 101 2.96 5.73 8.48
CA GLU A 101 3.83 6.88 8.70
C GLU A 101 5.25 6.40 8.97
N ALA A 102 6.21 6.94 8.23
CA ALA A 102 7.61 6.60 8.41
C ALA A 102 8.21 7.35 9.61
N LEU A 103 8.57 6.63 10.66
CA LEU A 103 9.30 7.18 11.82
C LEU A 103 10.78 7.37 11.48
N THR A 104 11.31 6.57 10.61
CA THR A 104 12.60 6.71 9.94
C THR A 104 12.36 6.49 8.45
N ASP A 105 13.39 6.66 7.60
CA ASP A 105 13.28 6.24 6.20
C ASP A 105 12.90 4.76 6.16
N CYS A 106 11.88 4.41 5.39
CA CYS A 106 11.34 3.06 5.29
C CYS A 106 11.37 2.53 3.87
N GLU A 107 11.73 1.26 3.74
CA GLU A 107 11.50 0.48 2.54
C GLU A 107 10.45 -0.59 2.85
N ILE A 108 9.41 -0.64 2.02
CA ILE A 108 8.27 -1.54 2.18
C ILE A 108 8.09 -2.34 0.90
N ILE A 109 7.80 -3.63 1.04
CA ILE A 109 7.29 -4.44 -0.07
C ILE A 109 5.81 -4.69 0.17
N GLU A 110 5.00 -4.37 -0.81
CA GLU A 110 3.56 -4.54 -0.79
C GLU A 110 3.14 -5.57 -1.82
N ALA A 111 2.49 -6.64 -1.36
CA ALA A 111 1.85 -7.62 -2.24
C ALA A 111 0.34 -7.44 -2.12
N SER A 112 -0.34 -7.33 -3.25
CA SER A 112 -1.77 -7.04 -3.26
C SER A 112 -2.49 -7.63 -4.46
N THR A 113 -3.82 -7.72 -4.35
CA THR A 113 -4.64 -7.86 -5.55
C THR A 113 -4.42 -6.64 -6.45
N PRO A 114 -4.45 -6.81 -7.79
CA PRO A 114 -4.07 -5.72 -8.71
C PRO A 114 -5.20 -4.72 -8.97
N HIS A 115 -5.86 -4.26 -7.92
CA HIS A 115 -6.85 -3.20 -7.94
C HIS A 115 -6.14 -1.86 -7.79
N PHE A 116 -5.99 -1.14 -8.89
CA PHE A 116 -5.32 0.16 -8.91
C PHE A 116 -6.32 1.29 -8.70
N ASN A 117 -5.85 2.36 -8.09
CA ASN A 117 -6.65 3.58 -7.89
C ASN A 117 -7.89 3.34 -7.01
N ASP A 118 -7.76 2.53 -5.98
CA ASP A 118 -8.83 2.14 -5.07
C ASP A 118 -8.56 2.72 -3.68
N ARG A 119 -9.20 3.85 -3.35
CA ARG A 119 -9.04 4.47 -2.03
C ARG A 119 -10.24 5.30 -1.63
N VAL A 120 -10.58 5.22 -0.36
CA VAL A 120 -11.54 6.10 0.30
C VAL A 120 -10.83 6.77 1.47
N ARG A 121 -10.63 8.08 1.38
CA ARG A 121 -10.01 8.90 2.43
C ARG A 121 -11.01 9.17 3.52
N VAL A 122 -10.59 9.00 4.77
CA VAL A 122 -11.50 9.09 5.92
C VAL A 122 -11.01 10.01 7.05
N GLU A 123 -10.01 10.84 6.76
CA GLU A 123 -9.46 11.76 7.79
C GLU A 123 -10.55 12.56 8.49
N GLU A 124 -11.53 13.06 7.76
CA GLU A 124 -12.62 13.86 8.33
C GLU A 124 -13.46 13.10 9.35
N ASN A 125 -13.60 11.77 9.18
CA ASN A 125 -14.37 10.94 10.10
C ASN A 125 -13.72 10.85 11.49
N TYR A 126 -12.44 11.21 11.59
CA TYR A 126 -11.67 11.20 12.83
C TYR A 126 -11.30 12.60 13.28
N GLY A 127 -11.90 13.63 12.72
CA GLY A 127 -11.64 15.02 13.09
C GLY A 127 -10.26 15.54 12.65
N LEU A 128 -9.66 14.94 11.64
CA LEU A 128 -8.31 15.27 11.17
C LEU A 128 -8.30 16.30 10.03
N GLY A 129 -9.44 16.93 9.75
CA GLY A 129 -9.55 17.95 8.71
C GLY A 129 -9.64 17.34 7.29
N LEU A 130 -9.45 18.21 6.30
CA LEU A 130 -9.51 17.78 4.89
C LEU A 130 -8.27 16.97 4.52
N PRO A 131 -8.44 15.85 3.79
CA PRO A 131 -7.33 15.05 3.35
C PRO A 131 -6.47 15.80 2.32
N GLN A 132 -5.16 15.58 2.41
CA GLN A 132 -4.18 16.08 1.45
C GLN A 132 -3.59 14.92 0.66
N GLY A 133 -3.08 15.21 -0.53
CA GLY A 133 -2.52 14.19 -1.42
C GLY A 133 -3.56 13.58 -2.34
N MET A 134 -3.44 12.30 -2.64
CA MET A 134 -4.32 11.61 -3.58
C MET A 134 -5.75 11.53 -3.06
N PRO A 135 -6.76 12.01 -3.81
CA PRO A 135 -8.14 12.08 -3.33
C PRO A 135 -8.83 10.72 -3.30
N THR A 136 -9.98 10.68 -2.61
CA THR A 136 -10.91 9.55 -2.72
C THR A 136 -11.29 9.32 -4.19
N THR A 137 -11.32 8.05 -4.58
CA THR A 137 -11.78 7.63 -5.90
C THR A 137 -13.20 7.10 -5.82
N VAL A 138 -13.94 7.16 -6.93
CA VAL A 138 -15.22 6.45 -7.07
C VAL A 138 -14.98 5.05 -7.59
N GLU A 139 -15.94 4.14 -7.42
CA GLU A 139 -15.80 2.74 -7.82
C GLU A 139 -15.42 2.57 -9.30
N SER A 140 -15.98 3.40 -10.19
CA SER A 140 -15.70 3.35 -11.62
C SER A 140 -14.26 3.71 -11.99
N GLU A 141 -13.52 4.34 -11.09
CA GLU A 141 -12.12 4.69 -11.28
C GLU A 141 -11.16 3.57 -10.88
N ILE A 142 -11.66 2.53 -10.21
CA ILE A 142 -10.85 1.38 -9.82
C ILE A 142 -10.52 0.57 -11.05
N GLU A 143 -9.24 0.31 -11.26
CA GLU A 143 -8.75 -0.43 -12.40
C GLU A 143 -8.18 -1.79 -11.94
N LEU A 144 -8.78 -2.88 -12.43
CA LEU A 144 -8.24 -4.23 -12.24
C LEU A 144 -7.28 -4.55 -13.39
N ARG A 145 -6.02 -4.71 -13.07
CA ARG A 145 -4.97 -5.01 -14.05
C ARG A 145 -4.55 -6.47 -14.12
#